data_9f1a5aee8d33542a53926213996cabda
#
_entry.id   9f1a5aee8d33542a53926213996cabda
#
_cell.length_a   1.000
_cell.length_b   1.000
_cell.length_c   1.000
_cell.angle_alpha   90.00
_cell.angle_beta   90.00
_cell.angle_gamma   90.00
#
_symmetry.space_group_name_H-M   'P 1'
#
loop_
_entity.id
_entity.type
_entity.pdbx_description
1 polymer ?
#
loop_
_entity_poly.entity_id
_entity_poly.type
_entity_poly.pdbx_seq_one_letter_code
_entity_poly.pdbx_strand_id
1 'polypeptide(L)'
;MLHYYLGGDVSKGYCDFILCNPGKQVIEDDFQLDDTSTGHQKLEAFLTGFLQAHQEAQIWVGLESTGGFENNWYRMLRGLAESWPVQVARLNPALVEADSRASGRRTKTDPISAQDIAGYLVSHPEKVRYNQPWYPQLRGHWKFIQLNLKQKTQLSNHLQALLYTNMPELVGYCRDGIPHWLLQVLANYASYDQLKAAGIDRLGQIRYLSGKKAGNLMDKIASELGDSGPVSAGIIATLARQMLTLEDDIQDQKKLLANHYQSYGECPGEIELLCSFPGIAVWSAVGLMLNIGSVQMFENVKQLASHLGVHPLYKQSGDGSWGHHMSKQGRSEARAILYMVARSAIQCNPLIRQTYQAFLNKGMAKKAALGVCMHKILRIVYGMLKNNTPFNAQIDRKNSQKGKNVSSHKKRDKRRRWQDFDPQAPLSQRQHKKKKGTSPVPRRSTRQVRDPKACSYSSITQKSNKK
;
A
#
# COMPACT_ATOMS: atom_id res chain seq x y z
N MET A 1 13.20 -29.30 23.19
CA MET A 1 12.91 -29.24 21.75
C MET A 1 14.05 -28.53 21.05
N LEU A 2 14.64 -29.17 20.09
CA LEU A 2 15.69 -28.60 19.23
C LEU A 2 15.01 -27.96 18.00
N HIS A 3 15.33 -26.69 17.73
CA HIS A 3 14.78 -26.00 16.55
C HIS A 3 15.75 -26.12 15.39
N TYR A 4 15.23 -26.45 14.22
CA TYR A 4 15.94 -26.40 12.95
C TYR A 4 15.25 -25.43 12.01
N TYR A 5 15.99 -24.86 11.07
CA TYR A 5 15.54 -23.75 10.26
C TYR A 5 15.76 -24.06 8.78
N LEU A 6 14.68 -24.24 8.05
CA LEU A 6 14.71 -24.45 6.61
C LEU A 6 14.45 -23.12 5.91
N GLY A 7 15.40 -22.67 5.11
CA GLY A 7 15.23 -21.53 4.22
C GLY A 7 14.88 -22.01 2.83
N GLY A 8 13.87 -21.39 2.22
CA GLY A 8 13.47 -21.67 0.84
C GLY A 8 13.50 -20.38 0.01
N ASP A 9 14.41 -20.31 -0.96
CA ASP A 9 14.44 -19.26 -1.99
C ASP A 9 13.62 -19.72 -3.18
N VAL A 10 12.46 -19.06 -3.37
CA VAL A 10 11.46 -19.52 -4.34
C VAL A 10 11.60 -18.75 -5.65
N SER A 11 11.87 -19.49 -6.70
CA SER A 11 11.91 -19.04 -8.08
C SER A 11 10.70 -19.55 -8.89
N LYS A 12 10.59 -19.11 -10.14
CA LYS A 12 9.50 -19.53 -11.03
C LYS A 12 9.67 -21.00 -11.43
N GLY A 13 8.90 -21.88 -10.78
CA GLY A 13 8.85 -23.31 -11.09
C GLY A 13 9.78 -24.18 -10.27
N TYR A 14 10.57 -23.63 -9.34
CA TYR A 14 11.43 -24.38 -8.42
C TYR A 14 11.71 -23.61 -7.13
N CYS A 15 12.31 -24.31 -6.15
CA CYS A 15 12.75 -23.70 -4.91
C CYS A 15 14.07 -24.35 -4.46
N ASP A 16 15.01 -23.52 -4.02
CA ASP A 16 16.27 -23.93 -3.40
C ASP A 16 16.11 -23.94 -1.88
N PHE A 17 16.44 -25.06 -1.26
CA PHE A 17 16.27 -25.28 0.18
C PHE A 17 17.61 -25.50 0.86
N ILE A 18 17.76 -24.96 2.07
CA ILE A 18 18.89 -25.23 2.97
C ILE A 18 18.36 -25.41 4.39
N LEU A 19 18.83 -26.45 5.08
CA LEU A 19 18.52 -26.71 6.47
C LEU A 19 19.68 -26.29 7.38
N CYS A 20 19.38 -25.44 8.38
CA CYS A 20 20.36 -24.93 9.35
C CYS A 20 19.98 -25.29 10.79
N ASN A 21 20.99 -25.40 11.66
CA ASN A 21 20.80 -25.49 13.10
C ASN A 21 20.67 -24.08 13.74
N PRO A 22 20.40 -23.99 15.07
CA PRO A 22 20.32 -22.69 15.78
C PRO A 22 21.62 -21.88 15.74
N GLY A 23 22.77 -22.51 15.51
CA GLY A 23 24.06 -21.85 15.32
C GLY A 23 24.30 -21.31 13.92
N LYS A 24 23.29 -21.35 13.03
CA LYS A 24 23.37 -20.98 11.60
C LYS A 24 24.34 -21.86 10.78
N GLN A 25 24.69 -23.03 11.30
CA GLN A 25 25.49 -24.01 10.56
C GLN A 25 24.56 -24.84 9.66
N VAL A 26 24.99 -25.06 8.44
CA VAL A 26 24.28 -25.92 7.48
C VAL A 26 24.36 -27.37 7.97
N ILE A 27 23.21 -28.02 8.07
CA ILE A 27 23.06 -29.42 8.47
C ILE A 27 22.89 -30.29 7.23
N GLU A 28 22.14 -29.81 6.25
CA GLU A 28 21.96 -30.45 4.96
C GLU A 28 22.32 -29.46 3.89
N ASP A 29 23.18 -29.85 2.95
CA ASP A 29 23.58 -29.00 1.81
C ASP A 29 22.37 -28.56 1.00
N ASP A 30 22.56 -27.55 0.16
CA ASP A 30 21.49 -27.02 -0.67
C ASP A 30 20.96 -28.07 -1.62
N PHE A 31 19.65 -28.13 -1.73
CA PHE A 31 18.95 -28.95 -2.70
C PHE A 31 17.83 -28.19 -3.38
N GLN A 32 17.70 -28.41 -4.68
CA GLN A 32 16.68 -27.77 -5.50
C GLN A 32 15.57 -28.77 -5.80
N LEU A 33 14.33 -28.30 -5.69
CA LEU A 33 13.13 -29.07 -6.04
C LEU A 33 12.23 -28.27 -6.97
N ASP A 34 11.71 -28.92 -8.01
CA ASP A 34 10.73 -28.34 -8.90
C ASP A 34 9.38 -28.17 -8.20
N ASP A 35 8.64 -27.09 -8.51
CA ASP A 35 7.28 -26.83 -8.01
C ASP A 35 6.27 -27.75 -8.72
N THR A 36 6.37 -29.03 -8.46
CA THR A 36 5.57 -30.13 -8.99
C THR A 36 5.09 -31.03 -7.84
N SER A 37 4.08 -31.86 -8.12
CA SER A 37 3.61 -32.84 -7.13
C SER A 37 4.76 -33.74 -6.61
N THR A 38 5.65 -34.18 -7.50
CA THR A 38 6.82 -35.02 -7.15
C THR A 38 7.81 -34.22 -6.30
N GLY A 39 8.08 -32.95 -6.62
CA GLY A 39 8.97 -32.11 -5.82
C GLY A 39 8.42 -31.86 -4.42
N HIS A 40 7.11 -31.61 -4.30
CA HIS A 40 6.44 -31.47 -3.00
C HIS A 40 6.52 -32.76 -2.17
N GLN A 41 6.26 -33.92 -2.78
CA GLN A 41 6.40 -35.23 -2.09
C GLN A 41 7.83 -35.50 -1.61
N LYS A 42 8.84 -35.12 -2.39
CA LYS A 42 10.24 -35.22 -1.99
C LYS A 42 10.55 -34.32 -0.77
N LEU A 43 10.07 -33.06 -0.76
CA LEU A 43 10.25 -32.19 0.40
C LEU A 43 9.53 -32.76 1.65
N GLU A 44 8.32 -33.25 1.49
CA GLU A 44 7.54 -33.88 2.56
C GLU A 44 8.28 -35.09 3.12
N ALA A 45 8.75 -36.00 2.26
CA ALA A 45 9.53 -37.18 2.67
C ALA A 45 10.83 -36.81 3.40
N PHE A 46 11.54 -35.78 2.91
CA PHE A 46 12.73 -35.25 3.57
C PHE A 46 12.43 -34.73 4.98
N LEU A 47 11.42 -33.86 5.12
CA LEU A 47 11.06 -33.27 6.41
C LEU A 47 10.53 -34.29 7.41
N THR A 48 9.69 -35.20 6.96
CA THR A 48 9.14 -36.28 7.83
C THR A 48 10.21 -37.27 8.23
N GLY A 49 11.10 -37.67 7.31
CA GLY A 49 12.25 -38.55 7.62
C GLY A 49 13.22 -37.91 8.62
N PHE A 50 13.51 -36.60 8.45
CA PHE A 50 14.33 -35.88 9.41
C PHE A 50 13.69 -35.81 10.79
N LEU A 51 12.39 -35.54 10.89
CA LEU A 51 11.66 -35.48 12.17
C LEU A 51 11.51 -36.84 12.84
N GLN A 52 11.41 -37.92 12.07
CA GLN A 52 11.42 -39.31 12.60
C GLN A 52 12.77 -39.66 13.20
N ALA A 53 13.86 -39.25 12.56
CA ALA A 53 15.21 -39.47 13.07
C ALA A 53 15.55 -38.60 14.29
N HIS A 54 14.86 -37.45 14.45
CA HIS A 54 15.11 -36.46 15.50
C HIS A 54 13.80 -36.12 16.24
N GLN A 55 13.34 -37.04 17.10
CA GLN A 55 12.02 -37.01 17.76
C GLN A 55 11.74 -35.76 18.60
N GLU A 56 12.77 -35.02 19.06
CA GLU A 56 12.64 -33.75 19.80
C GLU A 56 12.77 -32.51 18.90
N ALA A 57 12.92 -32.69 17.58
CA ALA A 57 13.12 -31.60 16.65
C ALA A 57 11.81 -30.93 16.28
N GLN A 58 11.90 -29.62 16.06
CA GLN A 58 10.89 -28.81 15.41
C GLN A 58 11.53 -28.07 14.25
N ILE A 59 10.90 -28.09 13.08
CA ILE A 59 11.39 -27.39 11.88
C ILE A 59 10.60 -26.11 11.65
N TRP A 60 11.33 -25.01 11.55
CA TRP A 60 10.79 -23.70 11.18
C TRP A 60 11.20 -23.36 9.75
N VAL A 61 10.21 -23.20 8.89
CA VAL A 61 10.42 -22.98 7.46
C VAL A 61 10.17 -21.51 7.12
N GLY A 62 11.14 -20.89 6.45
CA GLY A 62 11.00 -19.57 5.88
C GLY A 62 10.94 -19.63 4.36
N LEU A 63 9.91 -19.05 3.77
CA LEU A 63 9.81 -18.85 2.33
C LEU A 63 9.85 -17.37 2.01
N GLU A 64 10.66 -16.98 1.04
CA GLU A 64 10.65 -15.61 0.57
C GLU A 64 9.38 -15.33 -0.24
N SER A 65 8.74 -14.18 0.03
CA SER A 65 7.48 -13.78 -0.62
C SER A 65 7.76 -13.13 -1.96
N THR A 66 7.88 -13.90 -3.02
CA THR A 66 8.30 -13.52 -4.38
C THR A 66 7.12 -13.38 -5.36
N GLY A 67 6.10 -12.64 -4.97
CA GLY A 67 4.99 -12.30 -5.88
C GLY A 67 3.91 -13.36 -6.03
N GLY A 68 4.00 -14.47 -5.34
CA GLY A 68 3.01 -15.55 -5.32
C GLY A 68 3.54 -16.91 -5.76
N PHE A 69 4.79 -17.01 -6.23
CA PHE A 69 5.41 -18.30 -6.56
C PHE A 69 5.55 -19.18 -5.32
N GLU A 70 5.69 -18.58 -4.14
CA GLU A 70 5.76 -19.28 -2.87
C GLU A 70 4.44 -19.97 -2.45
N ASN A 71 3.33 -19.69 -3.11
CA ASN A 71 2.00 -20.11 -2.63
C ASN A 71 1.82 -21.64 -2.60
N ASN A 72 2.36 -22.38 -3.58
CA ASN A 72 2.22 -23.83 -3.64
C ASN A 72 3.02 -24.49 -2.52
N TRP A 73 4.29 -24.11 -2.36
CA TRP A 73 5.15 -24.58 -1.27
C TRP A 73 4.57 -24.24 0.10
N TYR A 74 4.09 -23.00 0.27
CA TYR A 74 3.47 -22.58 1.52
C TYR A 74 2.21 -23.37 1.86
N ARG A 75 1.37 -23.70 0.86
CA ARG A 75 0.17 -24.52 1.05
C ARG A 75 0.53 -25.94 1.51
N MET A 76 1.49 -26.57 0.84
CA MET A 76 1.96 -27.91 1.17
C MET A 76 2.53 -27.95 2.60
N LEU A 77 3.43 -27.03 2.93
CA LEU A 77 4.04 -26.96 4.26
C LEU A 77 3.02 -26.64 5.37
N ARG A 78 1.98 -25.86 5.06
CA ARG A 78 0.86 -25.63 5.98
C ARG A 78 0.05 -26.90 6.25
N GLY A 79 -0.20 -27.72 5.23
CA GLY A 79 -0.83 -29.02 5.40
C GLY A 79 0.04 -29.97 6.25
N LEU A 80 1.34 -29.99 5.99
CA LEU A 80 2.27 -30.79 6.78
C LEU A 80 2.30 -30.37 8.26
N ALA A 81 2.18 -29.07 8.54
CA ALA A 81 2.17 -28.50 9.88
C ALA A 81 0.96 -28.94 10.75
N GLU A 82 -0.08 -29.52 10.15
CA GLU A 82 -1.24 -30.05 10.87
C GLU A 82 -0.91 -31.41 11.57
N SER A 83 0.05 -32.15 11.03
CA SER A 83 0.40 -33.50 11.52
C SER A 83 1.82 -33.60 12.09
N TRP A 84 2.68 -32.66 11.74
CA TRP A 84 4.10 -32.69 12.13
C TRP A 84 4.53 -31.39 12.81
N PRO A 85 5.58 -31.39 13.64
CA PRO A 85 6.10 -30.19 14.32
C PRO A 85 6.85 -29.27 13.34
N VAL A 86 6.15 -28.84 12.32
CA VAL A 86 6.63 -27.91 11.29
C VAL A 86 5.88 -26.58 11.44
N GLN A 87 6.58 -25.48 11.34
CA GLN A 87 5.99 -24.14 11.28
C GLN A 87 6.51 -23.41 10.05
N VAL A 88 5.65 -22.74 9.33
CA VAL A 88 6.02 -22.05 8.10
C VAL A 88 5.70 -20.56 8.16
N ALA A 89 6.65 -19.71 7.74
CA ALA A 89 6.50 -18.28 7.65
C ALA A 89 6.80 -17.79 6.22
N ARG A 90 6.03 -16.81 5.77
CA ARG A 90 6.38 -16.02 4.59
C ARG A 90 7.15 -14.78 5.02
N LEU A 91 8.34 -14.61 4.49
CA LEU A 91 9.26 -13.55 4.86
C LEU A 91 9.23 -12.42 3.82
N ASN A 92 9.46 -11.21 4.30
CA ASN A 92 9.57 -10.06 3.41
C ASN A 92 11.00 -10.00 2.84
N PRO A 93 11.18 -10.07 1.51
CA PRO A 93 12.48 -9.99 0.85
C PRO A 93 13.37 -8.84 1.34
N ALA A 94 12.79 -7.65 1.48
CA ALA A 94 13.53 -6.47 1.93
C ALA A 94 14.09 -6.59 3.35
N LEU A 95 13.49 -7.40 4.23
CA LEU A 95 13.98 -7.62 5.59
C LEU A 95 15.09 -8.66 5.61
N VAL A 96 14.95 -9.73 4.85
CA VAL A 96 15.99 -10.77 4.67
C VAL A 96 17.23 -10.13 4.06
N GLU A 97 17.08 -9.35 2.98
CA GLU A 97 18.17 -8.63 2.33
C GLU A 97 18.85 -7.62 3.26
N ALA A 98 18.11 -6.92 4.10
CA ALA A 98 18.68 -5.99 5.07
C ALA A 98 19.52 -6.71 6.14
N ASP A 99 19.10 -7.88 6.60
CA ASP A 99 19.83 -8.71 7.57
C ASP A 99 21.10 -9.31 6.95
N SER A 100 21.00 -9.81 5.72
CA SER A 100 22.14 -10.32 4.95
C SER A 100 23.21 -9.23 4.74
N ARG A 101 22.82 -8.04 4.34
CA ARG A 101 23.73 -6.87 4.22
C ARG A 101 24.35 -6.48 5.56
N ALA A 102 23.59 -6.51 6.66
CA ALA A 102 24.10 -6.22 8.00
C ALA A 102 25.14 -7.25 8.44
N SER A 103 25.03 -8.49 7.98
CA SER A 103 26.01 -9.57 8.20
C SER A 103 27.24 -9.47 7.29
N GLY A 104 27.34 -8.43 6.45
CA GLY A 104 28.49 -8.15 5.58
C GLY A 104 28.53 -8.97 4.28
N ARG A 105 27.51 -9.73 3.97
CA ARG A 105 27.42 -10.51 2.71
C ARG A 105 27.19 -9.58 1.53
N ARG A 106 27.96 -9.79 0.46
CA ARG A 106 27.90 -9.00 -0.79
C ARG A 106 27.52 -9.84 -2.00
N THR A 107 27.77 -11.15 -1.95
CA THR A 107 27.46 -12.10 -3.03
C THR A 107 26.05 -12.64 -2.84
N LYS A 108 25.31 -12.76 -3.94
CA LYS A 108 23.97 -13.31 -3.97
C LYS A 108 23.92 -14.43 -5.01
N THR A 109 23.64 -15.66 -4.56
CA THR A 109 23.29 -16.84 -5.37
C THR A 109 22.09 -17.52 -4.71
N ASP A 110 21.37 -18.37 -5.42
CA ASP A 110 20.17 -19.01 -4.89
C ASP A 110 20.45 -19.83 -3.59
N PRO A 111 21.53 -20.64 -3.49
CA PRO A 111 21.90 -21.29 -2.23
C PRO A 111 22.21 -20.29 -1.10
N ILE A 112 22.94 -19.22 -1.39
CA ILE A 112 23.24 -18.16 -0.40
C ILE A 112 21.95 -17.49 0.06
N SER A 113 21.01 -17.25 -0.85
CA SER A 113 19.70 -16.67 -0.53
C SER A 113 18.89 -17.58 0.37
N ALA A 114 18.83 -18.88 0.09
CA ALA A 114 18.16 -19.87 0.95
C ALA A 114 18.81 -19.92 2.36
N GLN A 115 20.15 -19.86 2.44
CA GLN A 115 20.87 -19.78 3.71
C GLN A 115 20.58 -18.49 4.47
N ASP A 116 20.49 -17.35 3.79
CA ASP A 116 20.14 -16.06 4.39
C ASP A 116 18.72 -16.05 4.95
N ILE A 117 17.78 -16.72 4.27
CA ILE A 117 16.41 -16.92 4.73
C ILE A 117 16.37 -17.75 6.02
N ALA A 118 17.09 -18.89 6.06
CA ALA A 118 17.22 -19.69 7.26
C ALA A 118 17.88 -18.90 8.40
N GLY A 119 18.99 -18.22 8.12
CA GLY A 119 19.70 -17.38 9.08
C GLY A 119 18.89 -16.22 9.63
N TYR A 120 18.03 -15.61 8.81
CA TYR A 120 17.07 -14.60 9.24
C TYR A 120 16.05 -15.17 10.23
N LEU A 121 15.51 -16.37 10.00
CA LEU A 121 14.61 -17.03 10.93
C LEU A 121 15.28 -17.35 12.27
N VAL A 122 16.54 -17.80 12.27
CA VAL A 122 17.30 -18.00 13.50
C VAL A 122 17.38 -16.73 14.33
N SER A 123 17.64 -15.58 13.66
CA SER A 123 17.73 -14.28 14.33
C SER A 123 16.36 -13.69 14.72
N HIS A 124 15.29 -14.10 14.03
CA HIS A 124 13.95 -13.54 14.16
C HIS A 124 12.87 -14.63 14.30
N PRO A 125 12.95 -15.46 15.35
CA PRO A 125 12.00 -16.57 15.54
C PRO A 125 10.55 -16.13 15.74
N GLU A 126 10.34 -14.89 16.14
CA GLU A 126 9.01 -14.30 16.26
C GLU A 126 8.25 -14.22 14.92
N LYS A 127 8.93 -14.26 13.79
CA LYS A 127 8.30 -14.21 12.45
C LYS A 127 7.47 -15.45 12.14
N VAL A 128 7.86 -16.59 12.68
CA VAL A 128 7.13 -17.86 12.52
C VAL A 128 5.82 -17.87 13.31
N ARG A 129 5.77 -17.16 14.44
CA ARG A 129 4.58 -17.08 15.29
C ARG A 129 3.43 -16.28 14.69
N TYR A 130 3.71 -15.45 13.68
CA TYR A 130 2.70 -14.65 12.99
C TYR A 130 2.04 -15.44 11.88
N ASN A 131 1.16 -16.36 12.26
CA ASN A 131 0.35 -17.12 11.32
C ASN A 131 -0.75 -16.20 10.73
N GLN A 132 -0.44 -15.52 9.62
CA GLN A 132 -1.41 -14.64 8.97
C GLN A 132 -2.53 -15.46 8.34
N PRO A 133 -3.82 -15.05 8.50
CA PRO A 133 -4.89 -15.59 7.69
C PRO A 133 -4.50 -15.47 6.21
N TRP A 134 -4.55 -16.59 5.52
CA TRP A 134 -4.10 -16.67 4.15
C TRP A 134 -5.28 -16.91 3.23
N TYR A 135 -5.63 -15.89 2.48
CA TYR A 135 -6.73 -15.91 1.51
C TYR A 135 -6.17 -15.76 0.08
N PRO A 136 -5.46 -16.76 -0.49
CA PRO A 136 -4.78 -16.61 -1.76
C PRO A 136 -5.75 -16.34 -2.90
N GLN A 137 -6.92 -16.98 -2.90
CA GLN A 137 -7.95 -16.80 -3.90
C GLN A 137 -8.53 -15.38 -3.87
N LEU A 138 -8.90 -14.88 -2.68
CA LEU A 138 -9.42 -13.52 -2.52
C LEU A 138 -8.36 -12.47 -2.86
N ARG A 139 -7.10 -12.70 -2.52
CA ARG A 139 -5.99 -11.83 -2.91
C ARG A 139 -5.73 -11.87 -4.41
N GLY A 140 -5.83 -13.04 -5.04
CA GLY A 140 -5.76 -13.20 -6.49
C GLY A 140 -6.86 -12.41 -7.18
N HIS A 141 -8.09 -12.56 -6.71
CA HIS A 141 -9.25 -11.81 -7.21
C HIS A 141 -9.09 -10.29 -7.02
N TRP A 142 -8.62 -9.85 -5.84
CA TRP A 142 -8.28 -8.44 -5.60
C TRP A 142 -7.25 -7.91 -6.58
N LYS A 143 -6.15 -8.64 -6.82
CA LYS A 143 -5.11 -8.27 -7.79
C LYS A 143 -5.65 -8.18 -9.21
N PHE A 144 -6.55 -9.10 -9.60
CA PHE A 144 -7.22 -9.07 -10.89
C PHE A 144 -8.04 -7.79 -11.07
N ILE A 145 -8.85 -7.41 -10.07
CA ILE A 145 -9.61 -6.14 -10.11
C ILE A 145 -8.66 -4.92 -10.18
N GLN A 146 -7.54 -4.95 -9.43
CA GLN A 146 -6.53 -3.88 -9.49
C GLN A 146 -5.88 -3.77 -10.89
N LEU A 147 -5.68 -4.89 -11.58
CA LEU A 147 -5.19 -4.92 -12.95
C LEU A 147 -6.21 -4.24 -13.90
N ASN A 148 -7.49 -4.61 -13.79
CA ASN A 148 -8.56 -4.02 -14.60
C ASN A 148 -8.69 -2.49 -14.35
N LEU A 149 -8.54 -2.04 -13.11
CA LEU A 149 -8.51 -0.60 -12.79
C LEU A 149 -7.34 0.13 -13.45
N LYS A 150 -6.15 -0.49 -13.51
CA LYS A 150 -5.00 0.08 -14.22
C LYS A 150 -5.23 0.12 -15.72
N GLN A 151 -5.77 -0.95 -16.28
CA GLN A 151 -6.12 -1.04 -17.71
C GLN A 151 -7.14 0.04 -18.08
N LYS A 152 -8.21 0.22 -17.27
CA LYS A 152 -9.17 1.31 -17.45
C LYS A 152 -8.48 2.68 -17.51
N THR A 153 -7.52 2.94 -16.62
CA THR A 153 -6.77 4.19 -16.61
C THR A 153 -5.95 4.38 -17.89
N GLN A 154 -5.30 3.32 -18.37
CA GLN A 154 -4.52 3.35 -19.63
C GLN A 154 -5.42 3.64 -20.84
N LEU A 155 -6.57 2.93 -20.94
CA LEU A 155 -7.54 3.16 -22.01
C LEU A 155 -8.10 4.59 -21.96
N SER A 156 -8.42 5.09 -20.76
CA SER A 156 -8.90 6.47 -20.56
C SER A 156 -7.88 7.50 -21.04
N ASN A 157 -6.60 7.33 -20.70
CA ASN A 157 -5.56 8.25 -21.14
C ASN A 157 -5.38 8.22 -22.65
N HIS A 158 -5.43 7.02 -23.25
CA HIS A 158 -5.32 6.87 -24.72
C HIS A 158 -6.52 7.51 -25.42
N LEU A 159 -7.73 7.24 -24.95
CA LEU A 159 -8.95 7.84 -25.52
C LEU A 159 -8.94 9.37 -25.39
N GLN A 160 -8.50 9.93 -24.26
CA GLN A 160 -8.36 11.38 -24.12
C GLN A 160 -7.34 11.96 -25.08
N ALA A 161 -6.20 11.30 -25.32
CA ALA A 161 -5.20 11.73 -26.29
C ALA A 161 -5.76 11.73 -27.71
N LEU A 162 -6.54 10.71 -28.10
CA LEU A 162 -7.22 10.67 -29.40
C LEU A 162 -8.30 11.77 -29.51
N LEU A 163 -9.08 11.99 -28.47
CA LEU A 163 -10.07 13.07 -28.46
C LEU A 163 -9.42 14.44 -28.60
N TYR A 164 -8.26 14.67 -27.98
CA TYR A 164 -7.55 15.93 -28.08
C TYR A 164 -7.15 16.26 -29.53
N THR A 165 -6.83 15.26 -30.34
CA THR A 165 -6.45 15.43 -31.74
C THR A 165 -7.67 15.46 -32.69
N ASN A 166 -8.65 14.57 -32.43
CA ASN A 166 -9.72 14.32 -33.40
C ASN A 166 -11.03 15.08 -33.06
N MET A 167 -11.29 15.36 -31.78
CA MET A 167 -12.52 16.01 -31.31
C MET A 167 -12.21 16.84 -30.04
N PRO A 168 -11.36 17.89 -30.13
CA PRO A 168 -10.84 18.60 -28.95
C PRO A 168 -11.92 19.27 -28.09
N GLU A 169 -13.09 19.59 -28.67
CA GLU A 169 -14.23 20.20 -27.96
C GLU A 169 -14.77 19.28 -26.85
N LEU A 170 -14.61 17.96 -27.01
CA LEU A 170 -15.08 16.98 -26.05
C LEU A 170 -14.16 16.85 -24.82
N VAL A 171 -12.90 17.23 -24.94
CA VAL A 171 -11.91 17.13 -23.85
C VAL A 171 -12.33 17.93 -22.61
N GLY A 172 -13.06 19.03 -22.80
CA GLY A 172 -13.60 19.83 -21.70
C GLY A 172 -14.53 19.05 -20.74
N TYR A 173 -15.13 17.97 -21.20
CA TYR A 173 -15.95 17.08 -20.37
C TYR A 173 -15.14 16.02 -19.59
N CYS A 174 -13.84 15.87 -19.90
CA CYS A 174 -12.99 14.79 -19.37
C CYS A 174 -12.12 15.21 -18.16
N ARG A 175 -12.40 16.36 -17.51
CA ARG A 175 -11.54 16.90 -16.41
C ARG A 175 -11.34 15.93 -15.24
N ASP A 176 -12.39 15.22 -14.86
CA ASP A 176 -12.38 14.26 -13.75
C ASP A 176 -12.46 12.79 -14.23
N GLY A 177 -12.00 12.55 -15.45
CA GLY A 177 -12.15 11.30 -16.19
C GLY A 177 -13.24 11.40 -17.25
N ILE A 178 -13.34 10.38 -18.10
CA ILE A 178 -14.35 10.37 -19.18
C ILE A 178 -15.70 9.97 -18.57
N PRO A 179 -16.75 10.84 -18.67
CA PRO A 179 -18.05 10.50 -18.12
C PRO A 179 -18.71 9.32 -18.86
N HIS A 180 -19.43 8.49 -18.14
CA HIS A 180 -20.10 7.30 -18.70
C HIS A 180 -21.02 7.64 -19.91
N TRP A 181 -21.79 8.75 -19.81
CA TRP A 181 -22.62 9.20 -20.93
C TRP A 181 -21.79 9.54 -22.18
N LEU A 182 -20.57 10.11 -22.00
CA LEU A 182 -19.70 10.43 -23.14
C LEU A 182 -19.13 9.16 -23.76
N LEU A 183 -18.78 8.15 -22.96
CA LEU A 183 -18.40 6.84 -23.48
C LEU A 183 -19.52 6.21 -24.31
N GLN A 184 -20.77 6.31 -23.87
CA GLN A 184 -21.93 5.84 -24.64
C GLN A 184 -22.13 6.60 -25.95
N VAL A 185 -21.92 7.91 -25.94
CA VAL A 185 -21.92 8.73 -27.18
C VAL A 185 -20.84 8.24 -28.12
N LEU A 186 -19.60 8.16 -27.66
CA LEU A 186 -18.44 7.80 -28.48
C LEU A 186 -18.48 6.33 -28.99
N ALA A 187 -19.11 5.43 -28.22
CA ALA A 187 -19.30 4.05 -28.64
C ALA A 187 -20.20 3.93 -29.87
N ASN A 188 -21.13 4.85 -30.06
CA ASN A 188 -22.11 4.83 -31.14
C ASN A 188 -21.87 5.92 -32.20
N TYR A 189 -21.31 7.06 -31.82
CA TYR A 189 -21.13 8.24 -32.65
C TYR A 189 -19.73 8.85 -32.42
N ALA A 190 -18.72 8.32 -33.09
CA ALA A 190 -17.32 8.66 -32.84
C ALA A 190 -16.71 9.67 -33.84
N SER A 191 -17.54 10.25 -34.72
CA SER A 191 -17.13 11.32 -35.65
C SER A 191 -18.14 12.48 -35.65
N TYR A 192 -17.70 13.65 -36.15
CA TYR A 192 -18.59 14.80 -36.30
C TYR A 192 -19.81 14.50 -37.16
N ASP A 193 -19.64 13.79 -38.29
CA ASP A 193 -20.72 13.43 -39.19
C ASP A 193 -21.75 12.52 -38.51
N GLN A 194 -21.27 11.52 -37.76
CA GLN A 194 -22.13 10.61 -37.00
C GLN A 194 -22.91 11.33 -35.91
N LEU A 195 -22.28 12.26 -35.18
CA LEU A 195 -22.93 13.06 -34.14
C LEU A 195 -23.99 13.99 -34.74
N LYS A 196 -23.69 14.66 -35.87
CA LYS A 196 -24.64 15.49 -36.60
C LYS A 196 -25.82 14.70 -37.12
N ALA A 197 -25.57 13.53 -37.71
CA ALA A 197 -26.62 12.64 -38.20
C ALA A 197 -27.51 12.07 -37.07
N ALA A 198 -26.97 11.89 -35.88
CA ALA A 198 -27.75 11.45 -34.71
C ALA A 198 -28.72 12.53 -34.23
N GLY A 199 -28.33 13.78 -34.24
CA GLY A 199 -29.12 14.90 -33.78
C GLY A 199 -29.39 14.87 -32.26
N ILE A 200 -30.05 15.93 -31.79
CA ILE A 200 -30.36 16.11 -30.35
C ILE A 200 -31.27 15.01 -29.81
N ASP A 201 -32.23 14.55 -30.61
CA ASP A 201 -33.26 13.59 -30.17
C ASP A 201 -32.67 12.22 -29.85
N ARG A 202 -31.79 11.67 -30.71
CA ARG A 202 -31.14 10.40 -30.45
C ARG A 202 -30.11 10.50 -29.33
N LEU A 203 -29.34 11.61 -29.27
CA LEU A 203 -28.39 11.86 -28.20
C LEU A 203 -29.08 12.00 -26.84
N GLY A 204 -30.27 12.64 -26.82
CA GLY A 204 -31.10 12.82 -25.61
C GLY A 204 -31.64 11.49 -25.00
N GLN A 205 -31.65 10.40 -25.77
CA GLN A 205 -32.03 9.07 -25.28
C GLN A 205 -30.91 8.39 -24.48
N ILE A 206 -29.67 8.89 -24.58
CA ILE A 206 -28.54 8.34 -23.84
C ILE A 206 -28.68 8.69 -22.36
N ARG A 207 -28.56 7.69 -21.52
CA ARG A 207 -28.69 7.84 -20.06
C ARG A 207 -27.72 8.93 -19.53
N TYR A 208 -28.22 9.85 -18.71
CA TYR A 208 -27.50 11.00 -18.13
C TYR A 208 -27.12 12.10 -19.14
N LEU A 209 -27.55 12.03 -20.38
CA LEU A 209 -27.43 13.08 -21.37
C LEU A 209 -28.81 13.70 -21.62
N SER A 210 -29.16 14.75 -20.85
CA SER A 210 -30.41 15.48 -21.05
C SER A 210 -30.40 16.24 -22.39
N GLY A 211 -31.58 16.53 -22.96
CA GLY A 211 -31.68 17.29 -24.21
C GLY A 211 -30.91 18.63 -24.19
N LYS A 212 -30.90 19.35 -23.05
CA LYS A 212 -30.08 20.57 -22.88
C LYS A 212 -28.58 20.28 -22.98
N LYS A 213 -28.09 19.17 -22.39
CA LYS A 213 -26.69 18.76 -22.53
C LYS A 213 -26.37 18.30 -23.94
N ALA A 214 -27.29 17.61 -24.59
CA ALA A 214 -27.15 17.22 -26.00
C ALA A 214 -27.07 18.44 -26.92
N GLY A 215 -27.92 19.47 -26.72
CA GLY A 215 -27.83 20.74 -27.43
C GLY A 215 -26.47 21.40 -27.22
N ASN A 216 -26.03 21.56 -25.99
CA ASN A 216 -24.71 22.15 -25.70
C ASN A 216 -23.54 21.32 -26.29
N LEU A 217 -23.70 20.02 -26.43
CA LEU A 217 -22.72 19.16 -27.11
C LEU A 217 -22.69 19.47 -28.61
N MET A 218 -23.87 19.56 -29.24
CA MET A 218 -24.00 19.87 -30.66
C MET A 218 -23.45 21.24 -30.99
N ASP A 219 -23.74 22.25 -30.17
CA ASP A 219 -23.20 23.64 -30.33
C ASP A 219 -21.65 23.64 -30.28
N LYS A 220 -21.05 22.82 -29.37
CA LYS A 220 -19.60 22.76 -29.26
C LYS A 220 -18.93 22.08 -30.45
N ILE A 221 -19.49 20.99 -30.96
CA ILE A 221 -18.91 20.27 -32.11
C ILE A 221 -19.15 20.97 -33.46
N ALA A 222 -19.98 22.02 -33.47
CA ALA A 222 -20.23 22.80 -34.71
C ALA A 222 -18.96 23.45 -35.27
N SER A 223 -17.93 23.68 -34.46
CA SER A 223 -16.65 24.28 -34.89
C SER A 223 -15.74 23.32 -35.65
N GLU A 224 -15.91 22.01 -35.47
CA GLU A 224 -15.09 20.92 -36.12
C GLU A 224 -13.58 21.21 -36.11
N LEU A 225 -13.05 21.54 -34.95
CA LEU A 225 -11.64 21.91 -34.80
C LEU A 225 -10.66 20.75 -35.09
N GLY A 226 -11.12 19.51 -34.90
CA GLY A 226 -10.29 18.31 -35.08
C GLY A 226 -10.53 17.61 -36.40
N ASP A 227 -9.71 16.60 -36.68
CA ASP A 227 -9.85 15.71 -37.83
C ASP A 227 -10.39 14.36 -37.41
N SER A 228 -11.72 14.16 -37.52
CA SER A 228 -12.39 12.91 -37.12
C SER A 228 -12.57 11.95 -38.31
N GLY A 229 -11.47 11.61 -38.98
CA GLY A 229 -11.50 10.64 -40.07
C GLY A 229 -12.01 9.25 -39.66
N PRO A 230 -12.40 8.40 -40.62
CA PRO A 230 -13.09 7.11 -40.37
C PRO A 230 -12.21 6.13 -39.56
N VAL A 231 -10.90 6.15 -39.72
CA VAL A 231 -9.97 5.28 -38.98
C VAL A 231 -9.94 5.69 -37.51
N SER A 232 -9.76 6.99 -37.23
CA SER A 232 -9.77 7.53 -35.85
C SER A 232 -11.10 7.29 -35.16
N ALA A 233 -12.20 7.50 -35.86
CA ALA A 233 -13.57 7.23 -35.36
C ALA A 233 -13.73 5.74 -34.97
N GLY A 234 -13.25 4.82 -35.80
CA GLY A 234 -13.28 3.39 -35.51
C GLY A 234 -12.51 3.02 -34.22
N ILE A 235 -11.34 3.61 -34.03
CA ILE A 235 -10.52 3.40 -32.83
C ILE A 235 -11.21 4.01 -31.58
N ILE A 236 -11.70 5.23 -31.69
CA ILE A 236 -12.43 5.92 -30.60
C ILE A 236 -13.65 5.11 -30.16
N ALA A 237 -14.49 4.66 -31.11
CA ALA A 237 -15.65 3.85 -30.82
C ALA A 237 -15.30 2.50 -30.14
N THR A 238 -14.22 1.87 -30.61
CA THR A 238 -13.75 0.61 -30.02
C THR A 238 -13.25 0.80 -28.59
N LEU A 239 -12.41 1.81 -28.33
CA LEU A 239 -11.93 2.13 -26.99
C LEU A 239 -13.09 2.50 -26.04
N ALA A 240 -14.07 3.26 -26.51
CA ALA A 240 -15.23 3.62 -25.70
C ALA A 240 -16.06 2.37 -25.31
N ARG A 241 -16.29 1.44 -26.24
CA ARG A 241 -16.97 0.17 -25.93
C ARG A 241 -16.17 -0.69 -24.97
N GLN A 242 -14.87 -0.83 -25.17
CA GLN A 242 -14.03 -1.58 -24.24
C GLN A 242 -14.06 -0.99 -22.84
N MET A 243 -14.04 0.35 -22.71
CA MET A 243 -14.12 1.01 -21.41
C MET A 243 -15.48 0.78 -20.73
N LEU A 244 -16.58 0.84 -21.44
CA LEU A 244 -17.93 0.55 -20.91
C LEU A 244 -18.00 -0.88 -20.35
N THR A 245 -17.62 -1.88 -21.15
CA THR A 245 -17.57 -3.28 -20.71
C THR A 245 -16.67 -3.46 -19.48
N LEU A 246 -15.50 -2.85 -19.51
CA LEU A 246 -14.54 -2.96 -18.40
C LEU A 246 -15.05 -2.27 -17.12
N GLU A 247 -15.84 -1.18 -17.23
CA GLU A 247 -16.49 -0.54 -16.09
C GLU A 247 -17.50 -1.47 -15.42
N ASP A 248 -18.34 -2.11 -16.20
CA ASP A 248 -19.36 -3.05 -15.72
C ASP A 248 -18.68 -4.28 -15.08
N ASP A 249 -17.71 -4.88 -15.76
CA ASP A 249 -16.92 -6.00 -15.24
C ASP A 249 -16.26 -5.66 -13.90
N ILE A 250 -15.63 -4.49 -13.78
CA ILE A 250 -15.01 -4.05 -12.53
C ILE A 250 -16.06 -3.96 -11.39
N GLN A 251 -17.24 -3.44 -11.66
CA GLN A 251 -18.28 -3.32 -10.63
C GLN A 251 -18.79 -4.70 -10.19
N ASP A 252 -19.01 -5.61 -11.13
CA ASP A 252 -19.49 -6.96 -10.83
C ASP A 252 -18.42 -7.78 -10.10
N GLN A 253 -17.15 -7.70 -10.52
CA GLN A 253 -16.05 -8.36 -9.81
C GLN A 253 -15.86 -7.82 -8.38
N LYS A 254 -16.09 -6.52 -8.14
CA LYS A 254 -16.06 -5.97 -6.79
C LYS A 254 -17.18 -6.52 -5.89
N LYS A 255 -18.40 -6.65 -6.42
CA LYS A 255 -19.53 -7.26 -5.71
C LYS A 255 -19.23 -8.72 -5.38
N LEU A 256 -18.76 -9.47 -6.40
CA LEU A 256 -18.41 -10.88 -6.27
C LEU A 256 -17.33 -11.11 -5.21
N LEU A 257 -16.27 -10.29 -5.22
CA LEU A 257 -15.22 -10.36 -4.21
C LEU A 257 -15.76 -10.07 -2.80
N ALA A 258 -16.65 -9.10 -2.65
CA ALA A 258 -17.25 -8.79 -1.34
C ALA A 258 -18.07 -9.96 -0.81
N ASN A 259 -18.88 -10.61 -1.68
CA ASN A 259 -19.64 -11.80 -1.33
C ASN A 259 -18.75 -12.98 -0.97
N HIS A 260 -17.69 -13.22 -1.75
CA HIS A 260 -16.69 -14.26 -1.44
C HIS A 260 -16.01 -14.01 -0.11
N TYR A 261 -15.64 -12.75 0.20
CA TYR A 261 -15.03 -12.44 1.49
C TYR A 261 -15.94 -12.80 2.67
N GLN A 262 -17.25 -12.49 2.56
CA GLN A 262 -18.23 -12.83 3.60
C GLN A 262 -18.40 -14.35 3.77
N SER A 263 -18.30 -15.11 2.67
CA SER A 263 -18.41 -16.58 2.70
C SER A 263 -17.17 -17.29 3.24
N TYR A 264 -15.97 -16.71 3.02
CA TYR A 264 -14.68 -17.26 3.45
C TYR A 264 -14.19 -16.72 4.79
N GLY A 265 -14.81 -15.67 5.32
CA GLY A 265 -14.32 -14.96 6.50
C GLY A 265 -14.52 -15.77 7.77
N GLU A 266 -13.46 -15.92 8.57
CA GLU A 266 -13.53 -16.44 9.95
C GLU A 266 -14.34 -15.51 10.87
N CYS A 267 -14.58 -14.27 10.45
CA CYS A 267 -15.30 -13.24 11.18
C CYS A 267 -16.38 -12.61 10.29
N PRO A 268 -17.56 -13.24 10.17
CA PRO A 268 -18.70 -12.61 9.51
C PRO A 268 -19.05 -11.30 10.25
N GLY A 269 -19.19 -10.22 9.50
CA GLY A 269 -19.56 -8.90 10.06
C GLY A 269 -18.42 -7.87 10.11
N GLU A 270 -17.16 -8.23 9.85
CA GLU A 270 -16.07 -7.26 9.82
C GLU A 270 -16.26 -6.17 8.75
N ILE A 271 -16.86 -6.52 7.62
CA ILE A 271 -17.14 -5.56 6.54
C ILE A 271 -18.23 -4.58 6.96
N GLU A 272 -19.32 -5.07 7.50
CA GLU A 272 -20.43 -4.25 8.03
C GLU A 272 -19.92 -3.34 9.17
N LEU A 273 -19.10 -3.92 10.05
CA LEU A 273 -18.47 -3.20 11.14
C LEU A 273 -17.65 -2.02 10.60
N LEU A 274 -16.79 -2.24 9.63
CA LEU A 274 -15.99 -1.18 9.02
C LEU A 274 -16.84 -0.17 8.25
N CYS A 275 -17.90 -0.60 7.57
CA CYS A 275 -18.84 0.26 6.85
C CYS A 275 -19.65 1.17 7.78
N SER A 276 -19.75 0.84 9.07
CA SER A 276 -20.35 1.74 10.07
C SER A 276 -19.55 3.05 10.25
N PHE A 277 -18.28 3.08 9.81
CA PHE A 277 -17.47 4.29 9.83
C PHE A 277 -17.77 5.16 8.59
N PRO A 278 -18.29 6.40 8.75
CA PRO A 278 -18.57 7.28 7.62
C PRO A 278 -17.31 7.59 6.81
N GLY A 279 -17.30 7.13 5.58
CA GLY A 279 -16.17 7.26 4.64
C GLY A 279 -15.49 5.95 4.26
N ILE A 280 -15.89 4.82 4.87
CA ILE A 280 -15.48 3.49 4.43
C ILE A 280 -16.65 2.84 3.67
N ALA A 281 -16.45 2.56 2.39
CA ALA A 281 -17.36 1.77 1.58
C ALA A 281 -16.92 0.29 1.57
N VAL A 282 -17.83 -0.61 1.16
CA VAL A 282 -17.61 -2.07 1.10
C VAL A 282 -16.28 -2.43 0.42
N TRP A 283 -16.01 -1.84 -0.75
CA TRP A 283 -14.75 -2.07 -1.47
C TRP A 283 -13.51 -1.71 -0.63
N SER A 284 -13.56 -0.58 0.08
CA SER A 284 -12.45 -0.14 0.95
C SER A 284 -12.31 -1.03 2.18
N ALA A 285 -13.43 -1.50 2.74
CA ALA A 285 -13.44 -2.43 3.86
C ALA A 285 -12.79 -3.77 3.48
N VAL A 286 -13.21 -4.39 2.38
CA VAL A 286 -12.62 -5.64 1.85
C VAL A 286 -11.12 -5.46 1.62
N GLY A 287 -10.73 -4.38 0.94
CA GLY A 287 -9.31 -4.12 0.67
C GLY A 287 -8.49 -3.90 1.94
N LEU A 288 -9.03 -3.24 2.97
CA LEU A 288 -8.36 -3.10 4.26
C LEU A 288 -8.21 -4.46 4.94
N MET A 289 -9.26 -5.28 4.99
CA MET A 289 -9.21 -6.60 5.63
C MET A 289 -8.23 -7.54 4.93
N LEU A 290 -8.22 -7.59 3.60
CA LEU A 290 -7.24 -8.36 2.83
C LEU A 290 -5.79 -7.93 3.11
N ASN A 291 -5.57 -6.68 3.49
CA ASN A 291 -4.23 -6.18 3.82
C ASN A 291 -3.89 -6.30 5.31
N ILE A 292 -4.84 -6.18 6.21
CA ILE A 292 -4.66 -6.31 7.66
C ILE A 292 -4.54 -7.79 8.03
N GLY A 293 -5.37 -8.66 7.42
CA GLY A 293 -5.60 -10.01 7.87
C GLY A 293 -6.40 -10.01 9.17
N SER A 294 -5.96 -10.70 10.21
CA SER A 294 -6.58 -10.65 11.53
C SER A 294 -6.00 -9.52 12.37
N VAL A 295 -6.88 -8.70 12.96
CA VAL A 295 -6.46 -7.63 13.87
C VAL A 295 -5.90 -8.19 15.18
N GLN A 296 -6.27 -9.43 15.54
CA GLN A 296 -5.83 -10.10 16.75
C GLN A 296 -4.31 -10.37 16.78
N MET A 297 -3.68 -10.39 15.60
CA MET A 297 -2.23 -10.55 15.46
C MET A 297 -1.43 -9.35 15.96
N PHE A 298 -2.07 -8.20 16.13
CA PHE A 298 -1.41 -6.98 16.56
C PHE A 298 -1.75 -6.71 18.02
N GLU A 299 -0.74 -6.67 18.89
CA GLU A 299 -0.92 -6.33 20.29
C GLU A 299 -1.42 -4.90 20.46
N ASN A 300 -0.97 -4.01 19.58
CA ASN A 300 -1.31 -2.60 19.65
C ASN A 300 -1.35 -1.95 18.27
N VAL A 301 -1.99 -0.80 18.19
CA VAL A 301 -2.14 -0.04 16.94
C VAL A 301 -0.81 0.43 16.34
N LYS A 302 0.27 0.53 17.12
CA LYS A 302 1.58 0.95 16.61
C LYS A 302 2.18 -0.14 15.72
N GLN A 303 2.01 -1.42 16.10
CA GLN A 303 2.43 -2.55 15.28
C GLN A 303 1.65 -2.57 13.96
N LEU A 304 0.32 -2.39 13.99
CA LEU A 304 -0.50 -2.30 12.78
C LEU A 304 -0.09 -1.11 11.90
N ALA A 305 0.16 0.06 12.49
CA ALA A 305 0.60 1.25 11.75
C ALA A 305 1.98 1.06 11.12
N SER A 306 2.88 0.32 11.78
CA SER A 306 4.18 -0.08 11.24
C SER A 306 4.02 -1.07 10.08
N HIS A 307 3.19 -2.10 10.26
CA HIS A 307 2.89 -3.10 9.22
C HIS A 307 2.37 -2.48 7.92
N LEU A 308 1.50 -1.46 8.03
CA LEU A 308 0.97 -0.75 6.88
C LEU A 308 1.85 0.44 6.41
N GLY A 309 2.90 0.77 7.16
CA GLY A 309 3.81 1.88 6.86
C GLY A 309 3.15 3.27 6.94
N VAL A 310 2.16 3.43 7.83
CA VAL A 310 1.42 4.69 8.04
C VAL A 310 1.99 5.51 9.20
N HIS A 311 2.98 4.99 9.93
CA HIS A 311 3.61 5.69 11.03
C HIS A 311 4.61 6.75 10.57
N PRO A 312 4.79 7.85 11.34
CA PRO A 312 5.82 8.84 11.02
C PRO A 312 7.22 8.33 11.35
N LEU A 313 8.18 8.56 10.47
CA LEU A 313 9.60 8.37 10.73
C LEU A 313 10.18 9.61 11.41
N TYR A 314 10.91 9.38 12.49
CA TYR A 314 11.69 10.39 13.17
C TYR A 314 13.17 10.02 13.09
N LYS A 315 13.99 10.90 12.53
CA LYS A 315 15.43 10.82 12.66
C LYS A 315 15.86 11.85 13.71
N GLN A 316 16.39 11.38 14.82
CA GLN A 316 16.89 12.23 15.88
C GLN A 316 18.34 11.84 16.17
N SER A 317 19.25 12.78 16.01
CA SER A 317 20.65 12.64 16.41
C SER A 317 21.03 13.84 17.26
N GLY A 318 21.47 13.57 18.47
CA GLY A 318 21.72 14.62 19.47
C GLY A 318 20.46 15.47 19.69
N ASP A 319 20.55 16.77 19.39
CA ASP A 319 19.41 17.70 19.52
C ASP A 319 18.71 17.97 18.19
N GLY A 320 19.21 17.45 17.10
CA GLY A 320 18.59 17.56 15.79
C GLY A 320 17.45 16.57 15.64
N SER A 321 16.24 17.05 15.30
CA SER A 321 15.14 16.21 14.87
C SER A 321 14.76 16.64 13.46
N TRP A 322 14.79 15.72 12.51
CA TRP A 322 14.42 15.95 11.12
C TRP A 322 13.70 14.74 10.53
N GLY A 323 13.06 14.91 9.38
CA GLY A 323 12.48 13.83 8.61
C GLY A 323 11.11 13.35 9.08
N HIS A 324 10.22 14.28 9.49
CA HIS A 324 8.84 13.94 9.86
C HIS A 324 8.00 13.60 8.62
N HIS A 325 8.29 12.49 7.97
CA HIS A 325 7.48 11.98 6.86
C HIS A 325 6.94 10.59 7.18
N MET A 326 5.90 10.18 6.45
CA MET A 326 5.35 8.84 6.58
C MET A 326 6.39 7.80 6.15
N SER A 327 6.52 6.71 6.91
CA SER A 327 7.51 5.65 6.68
C SER A 327 7.44 5.07 5.27
N LYS A 328 6.22 4.79 4.79
CA LYS A 328 5.95 4.08 3.52
C LYS A 328 6.55 2.66 3.46
N GLN A 329 7.24 2.20 4.49
CA GLN A 329 7.73 0.83 4.63
C GLN A 329 6.57 -0.03 5.12
N GLY A 330 5.98 -0.83 4.23
CA GLY A 330 4.79 -1.63 4.48
C GLY A 330 3.90 -1.70 3.25
N ARG A 331 2.70 -2.28 3.40
CA ARG A 331 1.78 -2.56 2.28
C ARG A 331 1.27 -1.28 1.62
N SER A 332 1.69 -1.03 0.38
CA SER A 332 1.34 0.18 -0.38
C SER A 332 -0.15 0.26 -0.70
N GLU A 333 -0.80 -0.88 -0.96
CA GLU A 333 -2.23 -0.95 -1.26
C GLU A 333 -3.08 -0.45 -0.09
N ALA A 334 -2.78 -0.89 1.13
CA ALA A 334 -3.49 -0.42 2.34
C ALA A 334 -3.36 1.10 2.53
N ARG A 335 -2.19 1.67 2.22
CA ARG A 335 -2.00 3.12 2.30
C ARG A 335 -2.81 3.87 1.25
N ALA A 336 -2.89 3.32 0.02
CA ALA A 336 -3.73 3.90 -1.03
C ALA A 336 -5.22 3.89 -0.64
N ILE A 337 -5.70 2.78 -0.08
CA ILE A 337 -7.07 2.66 0.42
C ILE A 337 -7.32 3.66 1.56
N LEU A 338 -6.44 3.70 2.57
CA LEU A 338 -6.57 4.65 3.68
C LEU A 338 -6.53 6.11 3.22
N TYR A 339 -5.77 6.42 2.18
CA TYR A 339 -5.75 7.76 1.58
C TYR A 339 -7.11 8.13 0.97
N MET A 340 -7.71 7.21 0.21
CA MET A 340 -9.03 7.43 -0.38
C MET A 340 -10.13 7.52 0.67
N VAL A 341 -10.09 6.63 1.68
CA VAL A 341 -10.96 6.70 2.85
C VAL A 341 -10.81 8.03 3.59
N ALA A 342 -9.59 8.53 3.79
CA ALA A 342 -9.37 9.81 4.44
C ALA A 342 -9.95 10.98 3.64
N ARG A 343 -9.82 10.98 2.31
CA ARG A 343 -10.44 11.98 1.43
C ARG A 343 -11.97 11.98 1.56
N SER A 344 -12.59 10.82 1.52
CA SER A 344 -14.04 10.66 1.71
C SER A 344 -14.47 11.07 3.12
N ALA A 345 -13.77 10.60 4.15
CA ALA A 345 -14.10 10.87 5.54
C ALA A 345 -14.01 12.36 5.92
N ILE A 346 -13.13 13.15 5.30
CA ILE A 346 -13.10 14.60 5.50
C ILE A 346 -14.43 15.25 5.08
N GLN A 347 -15.11 14.69 4.09
CA GLN A 347 -16.39 15.23 3.61
C GLN A 347 -17.58 14.77 4.46
N CYS A 348 -17.61 13.48 4.84
CA CYS A 348 -18.79 12.87 5.47
C CYS A 348 -18.66 12.61 6.98
N ASN A 349 -17.44 12.66 7.57
CA ASN A 349 -17.23 12.40 9.00
C ASN A 349 -16.75 13.66 9.74
N PRO A 350 -17.58 14.24 10.62
CA PRO A 350 -17.24 15.47 11.36
C PRO A 350 -15.96 15.35 12.18
N LEU A 351 -15.69 14.18 12.79
CA LEU A 351 -14.50 13.91 13.61
C LEU A 351 -13.21 14.02 12.78
N ILE A 352 -13.21 13.47 11.59
CA ILE A 352 -12.05 13.50 10.69
C ILE A 352 -11.91 14.89 10.08
N ARG A 353 -13.01 15.53 9.69
CA ARG A 353 -13.02 16.92 9.22
C ARG A 353 -12.39 17.88 10.23
N GLN A 354 -12.82 17.82 11.51
CA GLN A 354 -12.23 18.63 12.57
C GLN A 354 -10.73 18.35 12.76
N THR A 355 -10.32 17.09 12.71
CA THR A 355 -8.91 16.72 12.79
C THR A 355 -8.11 17.32 11.63
N TYR A 356 -8.60 17.18 10.42
CA TYR A 356 -7.96 17.74 9.22
C TYR A 356 -7.79 19.24 9.32
N GLN A 357 -8.88 19.97 9.64
CA GLN A 357 -8.89 21.42 9.78
C GLN A 357 -7.95 21.92 10.89
N ALA A 358 -7.92 21.23 12.03
CA ALA A 358 -7.03 21.58 13.13
C ALA A 358 -5.54 21.53 12.75
N PHE A 359 -5.14 20.59 11.88
CA PHE A 359 -3.77 20.50 11.39
C PHE A 359 -3.46 21.52 10.28
N LEU A 360 -4.44 21.85 9.42
CA LEU A 360 -4.30 22.95 8.46
C LEU A 360 -4.11 24.30 9.17
N ASN A 361 -4.90 24.56 10.20
CA ASN A 361 -4.80 25.81 11.01
C ASN A 361 -3.44 25.94 11.73
N LYS A 362 -2.73 24.80 11.95
CA LYS A 362 -1.35 24.77 12.47
C LYS A 362 -0.29 24.96 11.38
N GLY A 363 -0.68 25.30 10.15
CA GLY A 363 0.23 25.50 9.01
C GLY A 363 0.72 24.21 8.33
N MET A 364 0.07 23.05 8.59
CA MET A 364 0.49 21.79 7.97
C MET A 364 0.00 21.75 6.51
N ALA A 365 0.84 21.25 5.60
CA ALA A 365 0.47 21.06 4.20
C ALA A 365 -0.69 20.06 4.05
N LYS A 366 -1.60 20.28 3.10
CA LYS A 366 -2.81 19.46 2.86
C LYS A 366 -2.54 17.95 2.81
N LYS A 367 -1.50 17.51 2.07
CA LYS A 367 -1.13 16.09 1.99
C LYS A 367 -0.61 15.52 3.32
N ALA A 368 0.10 16.32 4.11
CA ALA A 368 0.59 15.91 5.42
C ALA A 368 -0.57 15.78 6.43
N ALA A 369 -1.51 16.72 6.42
CA ALA A 369 -2.73 16.66 7.23
C ALA A 369 -3.59 15.43 6.89
N LEU A 370 -3.70 15.06 5.60
CA LEU A 370 -4.31 13.80 5.17
C LEU A 370 -3.60 12.58 5.79
N GLY A 371 -2.27 12.57 5.82
CA GLY A 371 -1.49 11.50 6.46
C GLY A 371 -1.80 11.33 7.95
N VAL A 372 -2.05 12.43 8.65
CA VAL A 372 -2.51 12.38 10.05
C VAL A 372 -3.91 11.78 10.16
N CYS A 373 -4.81 12.15 9.24
CA CYS A 373 -6.15 11.58 9.18
C CYS A 373 -6.12 10.07 8.90
N MET A 374 -5.26 9.61 7.97
CA MET A 374 -5.05 8.19 7.70
C MET A 374 -4.65 7.42 8.97
N HIS A 375 -3.69 7.93 9.71
CA HIS A 375 -3.26 7.31 10.98
C HIS A 375 -4.37 7.32 12.04
N LYS A 376 -5.17 8.40 12.13
CA LYS A 376 -6.32 8.46 13.04
C LYS A 376 -7.40 7.46 12.66
N ILE A 377 -7.74 7.35 11.37
CA ILE A 377 -8.69 6.36 10.86
C ILE A 377 -8.20 4.95 11.18
N LEU A 378 -6.92 4.65 10.95
CA LEU A 378 -6.36 3.34 11.28
C LEU A 378 -6.48 3.00 12.76
N ARG A 379 -6.30 3.97 13.67
CA ARG A 379 -6.52 3.77 15.09
C ARG A 379 -7.96 3.44 15.45
N ILE A 380 -8.91 4.09 14.78
CA ILE A 380 -10.34 3.85 14.97
C ILE A 380 -10.69 2.46 14.44
N VAL A 381 -10.27 2.12 13.21
CA VAL A 381 -10.44 0.80 12.60
C VAL A 381 -9.88 -0.30 13.49
N TYR A 382 -8.66 -0.13 14.02
CA TYR A 382 -8.08 -1.08 14.97
C TYR A 382 -8.96 -1.27 16.20
N GLY A 383 -9.47 -0.18 16.79
CA GLY A 383 -10.34 -0.24 17.97
C GLY A 383 -11.68 -0.91 17.67
N MET A 384 -12.29 -0.63 16.52
CA MET A 384 -13.54 -1.25 16.10
C MET A 384 -13.37 -2.77 15.93
N LEU A 385 -12.36 -3.21 15.19
CA LEU A 385 -12.08 -4.63 14.94
C LEU A 385 -11.65 -5.38 16.21
N LYS A 386 -10.81 -4.75 17.06
CA LYS A 386 -10.30 -5.39 18.30
C LYS A 386 -11.39 -5.62 19.33
N ASN A 387 -12.37 -4.70 19.43
CA ASN A 387 -13.46 -4.75 20.39
C ASN A 387 -14.78 -5.24 19.77
N ASN A 388 -14.77 -5.55 18.48
CA ASN A 388 -15.98 -5.92 17.71
C ASN A 388 -17.14 -4.93 17.94
N THR A 389 -16.86 -3.63 17.86
CA THR A 389 -17.83 -2.57 18.11
C THR A 389 -17.96 -1.62 16.94
N PRO A 390 -19.19 -1.21 16.54
CA PRO A 390 -19.38 -0.25 15.46
C PRO A 390 -18.79 1.12 15.81
N PHE A 391 -18.62 1.95 14.81
CA PHE A 391 -18.07 3.29 14.97
C PHE A 391 -18.90 4.15 15.92
N ASN A 392 -18.24 4.70 16.95
CA ASN A 392 -18.82 5.66 17.87
C ASN A 392 -17.87 6.84 18.11
N ALA A 393 -18.26 8.02 17.62
CA ALA A 393 -17.47 9.24 17.74
C ALA A 393 -17.20 9.68 19.20
N GLN A 394 -18.08 9.30 20.15
CA GLN A 394 -17.93 9.66 21.56
C GLN A 394 -16.75 8.92 22.21
N ILE A 395 -16.48 7.67 21.80
CA ILE A 395 -15.35 6.87 22.33
C ILE A 395 -14.03 7.58 21.99
N ASP A 396 -13.87 8.05 20.75
CA ASP A 396 -12.64 8.76 20.35
C ASP A 396 -12.48 10.09 21.12
N ARG A 397 -13.57 10.83 21.33
CA ARG A 397 -13.56 12.06 22.15
C ARG A 397 -13.13 11.79 23.58
N LYS A 398 -13.70 10.77 24.25
CA LYS A 398 -13.32 10.35 25.61
C LYS A 398 -11.85 9.93 25.69
N ASN A 399 -11.36 9.15 24.73
CA ASN A 399 -9.97 8.70 24.65
C ASN A 399 -8.99 9.87 24.41
N SER A 400 -9.39 10.85 23.59
CA SER A 400 -8.60 12.05 23.33
C SER A 400 -8.49 12.94 24.59
N GLN A 401 -9.51 13.01 25.42
CA GLN A 401 -9.48 13.74 26.70
C GLN A 401 -8.61 13.02 27.73
N LYS A 402 -8.75 11.70 27.88
CA LYS A 402 -7.88 10.89 28.75
C LYS A 402 -6.40 11.04 28.36
N GLY A 403 -6.08 11.03 27.07
CA GLY A 403 -4.72 11.22 26.59
C GLY A 403 -4.12 12.59 26.93
N LYS A 404 -4.91 13.66 26.97
CA LYS A 404 -4.47 14.99 27.40
C LYS A 404 -4.16 15.02 28.90
N ASN A 405 -4.98 14.39 29.72
CA ASN A 405 -4.79 14.35 31.17
C ASN A 405 -3.56 13.50 31.56
N VAL A 406 -3.30 12.40 30.88
CA VAL A 406 -2.10 11.57 31.11
C VAL A 406 -0.82 12.26 30.63
N SER A 407 -0.86 13.06 29.55
CA SER A 407 0.30 13.78 29.05
C SER A 407 0.71 14.96 29.96
N SER A 408 -0.22 15.52 30.74
CA SER A 408 0.08 16.57 31.70
C SER A 408 0.81 16.06 32.95
N HIS A 409 0.69 14.76 33.27
CA HIS A 409 1.32 14.16 34.46
C HIS A 409 2.60 13.36 34.17
N LYS A 410 2.85 12.97 32.93
CA LYS A 410 4.18 12.43 32.54
C LYS A 410 5.14 13.58 32.30
N LYS A 411 5.67 14.21 33.38
CA LYS A 411 7.01 14.81 33.31
C LYS A 411 7.90 13.71 32.71
N ARG A 412 8.44 13.96 31.50
CA ARG A 412 9.46 13.09 30.92
C ARG A 412 10.46 12.82 32.01
N ASP A 413 10.65 11.53 32.38
CA ASP A 413 11.79 11.14 33.21
C ASP A 413 13.01 11.80 32.59
N LYS A 414 13.61 12.72 33.33
CA LYS A 414 14.85 13.36 32.91
C LYS A 414 15.81 12.20 32.70
N ARG A 415 16.24 12.00 31.47
CA ARG A 415 17.30 11.00 31.21
C ARG A 415 18.40 11.26 32.21
N ARG A 416 18.69 10.25 33.05
CA ARG A 416 19.78 10.32 34.00
C ARG A 416 21.04 10.71 33.25
N ARG A 417 21.72 11.73 33.72
CA ARG A 417 22.96 12.23 33.16
C ARG A 417 24.08 11.82 34.07
N TRP A 418 25.31 11.72 33.53
CA TRP A 418 26.45 11.41 34.37
C TRP A 418 26.60 12.42 35.54
N GLN A 419 26.28 13.70 35.29
CA GLN A 419 26.28 14.75 36.29
C GLN A 419 25.22 14.59 37.40
N ASP A 420 24.25 13.71 37.23
CA ASP A 420 23.27 13.35 38.28
C ASP A 420 23.91 12.41 39.32
N PHE A 421 25.00 11.70 38.92
CA PHE A 421 25.79 10.82 39.81
C PHE A 421 27.09 11.45 40.25
N ASP A 422 27.76 12.22 39.41
CA ASP A 422 28.97 12.94 39.64
C ASP A 422 28.83 14.42 39.21
N PRO A 423 28.58 15.34 40.15
CA PRO A 423 28.43 16.77 39.86
C PRO A 423 29.65 17.42 39.24
N GLN A 424 30.83 16.82 39.45
CA GLN A 424 32.09 17.31 38.90
C GLN A 424 32.40 16.80 37.48
N ALA A 425 31.58 15.88 36.99
CA ALA A 425 31.79 15.32 35.64
C ALA A 425 31.76 16.39 34.54
N PRO A 426 32.61 16.30 33.53
CA PRO A 426 32.78 17.32 32.50
C PRO A 426 31.47 17.52 31.72
N LEU A 427 31.12 18.78 31.49
CA LEU A 427 29.98 19.19 30.71
C LEU A 427 30.34 19.35 29.24
N SER A 428 29.49 18.87 28.33
CA SER A 428 29.66 19.18 26.91
C SER A 428 29.51 20.68 26.64
N GLN A 429 30.19 21.20 25.60
CA GLN A 429 30.09 22.62 25.20
C GLN A 429 28.66 23.13 25.11
N ARG A 430 27.74 22.26 24.69
CA ARG A 430 26.33 22.58 24.59
C ARG A 430 25.62 22.71 25.94
N GLN A 431 25.96 21.87 26.91
CA GLN A 431 25.45 21.98 28.26
C GLN A 431 25.97 23.26 28.94
N HIS A 432 27.22 23.63 28.64
CA HIS A 432 27.78 24.92 29.04
C HIS A 432 27.00 26.09 28.45
N LYS A 433 26.68 26.08 27.14
CA LYS A 433 25.85 27.11 26.51
C LYS A 433 24.41 27.19 27.09
N LYS A 434 23.83 26.05 27.42
CA LYS A 434 22.51 26.04 28.09
C LYS A 434 22.55 26.58 29.53
N LYS A 435 23.60 26.29 30.28
CA LYS A 435 23.76 26.83 31.65
C LYS A 435 24.02 28.34 31.63
N LYS A 436 24.67 28.87 30.61
CA LYS A 436 24.98 30.32 30.46
C LYS A 436 23.82 31.15 29.89
N GLY A 437 22.60 30.57 29.71
CA GLY A 437 21.40 31.34 29.35
C GLY A 437 21.41 31.91 27.92
N THR A 438 22.31 31.52 27.05
CA THR A 438 22.27 31.90 25.64
C THR A 438 21.17 31.15 24.94
N SER A 439 20.05 31.85 24.61
CA SER A 439 18.96 31.34 23.79
C SER A 439 19.49 30.70 22.51
N PRO A 440 18.92 29.57 22.07
CA PRO A 440 19.30 28.98 20.80
C PRO A 440 18.94 29.98 19.70
N VAL A 441 19.92 30.33 18.87
CA VAL A 441 19.70 31.08 17.62
C VAL A 441 18.57 30.44 16.86
N PRO A 442 17.53 31.19 16.43
CA PRO A 442 16.46 30.62 15.65
C PRO A 442 17.04 30.01 14.38
N ARG A 443 16.70 28.76 14.12
CA ARG A 443 17.15 28.06 12.93
C ARG A 443 16.72 28.84 11.70
N ARG A 444 17.67 29.37 10.94
CA ARG A 444 17.45 29.83 9.57
C ARG A 444 16.75 28.69 8.82
N SER A 445 15.52 28.95 8.39
CA SER A 445 14.82 28.11 7.43
C SER A 445 15.56 28.24 6.09
N THR A 446 16.49 27.34 5.84
CA THR A 446 17.05 27.17 4.50
C THR A 446 16.04 26.45 3.63
N ARG A 447 14.99 27.16 3.26
CA ARG A 447 14.24 26.93 2.06
C ARG A 447 13.83 28.31 1.54
N GLN A 448 14.77 28.98 0.89
CA GLN A 448 14.39 29.91 -0.15
C GLN A 448 13.64 29.10 -1.22
N VAL A 449 12.35 29.33 -1.29
CA VAL A 449 11.55 28.96 -2.43
C VAL A 449 12.22 29.61 -3.64
N ARG A 450 12.82 28.84 -4.51
CA ARG A 450 13.23 29.32 -5.82
C ARG A 450 11.93 29.67 -6.55
N ASP A 451 11.74 30.95 -6.80
CA ASP A 451 10.71 31.47 -7.68
C ASP A 451 10.88 30.86 -9.08
N PRO A 452 9.81 30.32 -9.68
CA PRO A 452 9.90 29.73 -11.02
C PRO A 452 9.79 30.77 -12.15
N LYS A 453 10.05 32.04 -11.88
CA LYS A 453 9.95 33.09 -12.91
C LYS A 453 11.26 33.86 -13.03
N ALA A 454 12.27 33.25 -13.61
CA ALA A 454 13.38 33.94 -14.28
C ALA A 454 14.13 32.91 -15.14
N CYS A 455 13.50 32.52 -16.22
CA CYS A 455 14.21 31.95 -17.36
C CYS A 455 13.95 32.89 -18.54
N SER A 456 14.71 33.98 -18.57
CA SER A 456 14.79 34.84 -19.74
C SER A 456 15.72 34.18 -20.75
N TYR A 457 15.20 33.95 -21.91
CA TYR A 457 15.94 33.63 -23.14
C TYR A 457 17.02 34.70 -23.36
N SER A 458 18.28 34.27 -23.45
CA SER A 458 19.33 35.03 -24.12
C SER A 458 20.08 34.11 -25.07
N SER A 459 19.76 34.33 -26.32
CA SER A 459 20.55 34.27 -27.56
C SER A 459 21.82 33.41 -27.56
N ILE A 460 21.74 32.32 -28.30
CA ILE A 460 22.87 31.63 -28.93
C ILE A 460 23.36 32.50 -30.10
N THR A 461 24.52 33.08 -29.99
CA THR A 461 25.29 33.57 -31.12
C THR A 461 26.66 32.87 -31.12
N GLN A 462 26.87 32.21 -32.21
CA GLN A 462 28.09 31.69 -32.84
C GLN A 462 29.43 32.14 -32.23
N LYS A 463 30.33 31.22 -32.00
CA LYS A 463 31.71 31.32 -32.47
C LYS A 463 32.25 29.96 -32.84
N SER A 464 32.50 29.87 -34.15
CA SER A 464 33.31 28.89 -34.82
C SER A 464 34.79 29.14 -34.55
N ASN A 465 35.59 28.09 -34.69
CA ASN A 465 37.01 28.00 -35.05
C ASN A 465 38.08 28.12 -33.97
N LYS A 466 38.80 27.05 -33.88
CA LYS A 466 40.25 26.74 -34.03
C LYS A 466 40.79 25.97 -32.83
N LYS A 467 41.14 24.78 -33.00
CA LYS A 467 42.27 23.95 -33.39
C LYS A 467 41.99 22.51 -33.06
#